data_0b243fb82881c479e8574c68a23353a5
#
_entry.id   0b243fb82881c479e8574c68a23353a5
#
_cell.length_a   1.000
_cell.length_b   1.000
_cell.length_c   1.000
_cell.angle_alpha   90.00
_cell.angle_beta   90.00
_cell.angle_gamma   90.00
#
_symmetry.space_group_name_H-M   'P 1'
#
loop_
_entity.id
_entity.type
_entity.pdbx_description
1 polymer ?
#
loop_
_entity_poly.entity_id
_entity_poly.type
_entity_poly.pdbx_seq_one_letter_code
_entity_poly.pdbx_strand_id
1 'polypeptide(L)'
;MTTDTTIHSDSNGERKVKSFARYLPTAARILMGLMFFVFGLNGFLHFIPEPKTPMPEGAVAFAGALMKTGYMFPLVMGTQLIVGTLLLLNRFVPLALALIAPIIVGIVTFHVFLAPSGKGMAVVVLVLELYLAWAYRNAFRPMLAMRTPAGGT
;
A
#
# COMPACT_ATOMS: atom_id res chain seq x y z
N MET A 1 -55.06 -12.73 10.69
CA MET A 1 -53.98 -13.73 10.73
C MET A 1 -53.11 -13.46 9.49
N THR A 2 -52.22 -12.45 9.62
CA THR A 2 -51.38 -12.02 8.54
C THR A 2 -50.10 -11.40 9.10
N THR A 3 -48.97 -11.86 8.54
CA THR A 3 -47.69 -11.16 8.48
C THR A 3 -46.73 -11.29 9.65
N ASP A 4 -45.97 -12.37 9.63
CA ASP A 4 -44.68 -12.40 10.35
C ASP A 4 -43.58 -13.07 9.52
N THR A 5 -43.44 -12.68 8.23
CA THR A 5 -42.48 -13.33 7.32
C THR A 5 -41.39 -12.39 6.80
N THR A 6 -41.45 -11.09 7.11
CA THR A 6 -40.55 -10.08 6.52
C THR A 6 -39.33 -9.70 7.37
N ILE A 7 -39.24 -10.10 8.63
CA ILE A 7 -38.17 -9.66 9.53
C ILE A 7 -36.94 -10.59 9.53
N HIS A 8 -37.07 -11.82 9.04
CA HIS A 8 -35.96 -12.80 9.08
C HIS A 8 -34.95 -12.71 7.94
N SER A 9 -35.26 -12.07 6.81
CA SER A 9 -34.32 -12.01 5.67
C SER A 9 -33.25 -10.92 5.82
N ASP A 10 -33.55 -9.82 6.47
CA ASP A 10 -32.60 -8.70 6.63
C ASP A 10 -31.46 -9.00 7.63
N SER A 11 -31.74 -9.76 8.68
CA SER A 11 -30.71 -10.09 9.70
C SER A 11 -29.58 -10.99 9.17
N ASN A 12 -29.85 -11.85 8.20
CA ASN A 12 -28.83 -12.70 7.60
C ASN A 12 -27.93 -11.95 6.60
N GLY A 13 -28.50 -10.98 5.89
CA GLY A 13 -27.76 -10.10 4.99
C GLY A 13 -26.78 -9.21 5.77
N GLU A 14 -27.26 -8.57 6.81
CA GLU A 14 -26.43 -7.70 7.68
C GLU A 14 -25.29 -8.46 8.39
N ARG A 15 -25.54 -9.68 8.87
CA ARG A 15 -24.51 -10.53 9.49
C ARG A 15 -23.42 -10.92 8.50
N LYS A 16 -23.77 -11.26 7.25
CA LYS A 16 -22.80 -11.59 6.21
C LYS A 16 -21.96 -10.38 5.84
N VAL A 17 -22.55 -9.21 5.68
CA VAL A 17 -21.84 -7.96 5.35
C VAL A 17 -20.89 -7.56 6.48
N LYS A 18 -21.32 -7.63 7.75
CA LYS A 18 -20.48 -7.34 8.92
C LYS A 18 -19.32 -8.34 9.05
N SER A 19 -19.55 -9.60 8.72
CA SER A 19 -18.52 -10.64 8.72
C SER A 19 -17.46 -10.37 7.64
N PHE A 20 -17.89 -9.99 6.42
CA PHE A 20 -16.98 -9.71 5.31
C PHE A 20 -16.13 -8.44 5.55
N ALA A 21 -16.74 -7.39 6.08
CA ALA A 21 -16.05 -6.14 6.41
C ALA A 21 -14.91 -6.33 7.44
N ARG A 22 -15.00 -7.34 8.29
CA ARG A 22 -13.97 -7.67 9.29
C ARG A 22 -12.66 -8.17 8.66
N TYR A 23 -12.73 -8.86 7.53
CA TYR A 23 -11.56 -9.42 6.86
C TYR A 23 -10.93 -8.46 5.86
N LEU A 24 -11.63 -7.39 5.49
CA LEU A 24 -11.18 -6.45 4.47
C LEU A 24 -9.83 -5.77 4.80
N PRO A 25 -9.56 -5.31 6.03
CA PRO A 25 -8.25 -4.74 6.37
C PRO A 25 -7.11 -5.76 6.23
N THR A 26 -7.37 -7.01 6.61
CA THR A 26 -6.38 -8.09 6.48
C THR A 26 -6.10 -8.40 5.02
N ALA A 27 -7.13 -8.51 4.19
CA ALA A 27 -6.97 -8.76 2.75
C ALA A 27 -6.23 -7.61 2.06
N ALA A 28 -6.61 -6.36 2.34
CA ALA A 28 -5.93 -5.18 1.80
C ALA A 28 -4.45 -5.13 2.21
N ARG A 29 -4.14 -5.44 3.47
CA ARG A 29 -2.79 -5.51 4.00
C ARG A 29 -1.95 -6.59 3.32
N ILE A 30 -2.50 -7.79 3.14
CA ILE A 30 -1.81 -8.89 2.46
C ILE A 30 -1.58 -8.52 1.00
N LEU A 31 -2.58 -7.99 0.31
CA LEU A 31 -2.45 -7.57 -1.09
C LEU A 31 -1.35 -6.53 -1.27
N MET A 32 -1.37 -5.47 -0.46
CA MET A 32 -0.37 -4.42 -0.49
C MET A 32 1.03 -4.95 -0.12
N GLY A 33 1.10 -5.82 0.89
CA GLY A 33 2.33 -6.48 1.32
C GLY A 33 2.95 -7.32 0.20
N LEU A 34 2.14 -8.12 -0.49
CA LEU A 34 2.60 -8.92 -1.64
C LEU A 34 3.10 -8.05 -2.78
N MET A 35 2.36 -6.98 -3.11
CA MET A 35 2.77 -6.06 -4.17
C MET A 35 4.16 -5.48 -3.87
N PHE A 36 4.36 -4.86 -2.70
CA PHE A 36 5.63 -4.24 -2.36
C PHE A 36 6.75 -5.27 -2.15
N PHE A 37 6.46 -6.45 -1.62
CA PHE A 37 7.43 -7.51 -1.49
C PHE A 37 7.94 -7.98 -2.86
N VAL A 38 7.03 -8.29 -3.79
CA VAL A 38 7.37 -8.78 -5.13
C VAL A 38 8.11 -7.70 -5.93
N PHE A 39 7.61 -6.46 -5.95
CA PHE A 39 8.27 -5.38 -6.69
C PHE A 39 9.61 -4.97 -6.07
N GLY A 40 9.69 -4.93 -4.74
CA GLY A 40 10.95 -4.69 -4.04
C GLY A 40 11.99 -5.77 -4.33
N LEU A 41 11.59 -7.04 -4.29
CA LEU A 41 12.45 -8.17 -4.62
C LEU A 41 12.87 -8.15 -6.09
N ASN A 42 11.94 -7.82 -6.99
CA ASN A 42 12.23 -7.70 -8.41
C ASN A 42 13.27 -6.63 -8.72
N GLY A 43 13.32 -5.55 -7.92
CA GLY A 43 14.36 -4.52 -8.07
C GLY A 43 15.79 -5.03 -7.90
N PHE A 44 15.98 -6.16 -7.22
CA PHE A 44 17.27 -6.81 -7.05
C PHE A 44 17.47 -8.02 -7.98
N LEU A 45 16.43 -8.83 -8.19
CA LEU A 45 16.53 -10.10 -8.89
C LEU A 45 16.11 -10.04 -10.38
N HIS A 46 15.41 -8.98 -10.78
CA HIS A 46 14.99 -8.74 -12.18
C HIS A 46 14.27 -9.93 -12.84
N PHE A 47 13.38 -10.61 -12.07
CA PHE A 47 12.66 -11.80 -12.56
C PHE A 47 11.34 -11.48 -13.28
N ILE A 48 10.81 -10.26 -13.12
CA ILE A 48 9.64 -9.82 -13.89
C ILE A 48 10.13 -9.29 -15.23
N PRO A 49 9.66 -9.84 -16.37
CA PRO A 49 10.03 -9.35 -17.69
C PRO A 49 9.63 -7.89 -17.87
N GLU A 50 10.48 -7.14 -18.54
CA GLU A 50 10.17 -5.76 -18.91
C GLU A 50 8.96 -5.70 -19.86
N PRO A 51 8.08 -4.68 -19.70
CA PRO A 51 6.97 -4.52 -20.62
C PRO A 51 7.47 -4.31 -22.04
N LYS A 52 6.85 -4.99 -23.01
CA LYS A 52 7.20 -4.87 -24.44
C LYS A 52 6.90 -3.49 -25.03
N THR A 53 6.05 -2.70 -24.38
CA THR A 53 5.73 -1.33 -24.79
C THR A 53 6.86 -0.39 -24.36
N PRO A 54 7.38 0.42 -25.28
CA PRO A 54 8.42 1.39 -24.95
C PRO A 54 7.93 2.34 -23.85
N MET A 55 8.77 2.55 -22.85
CA MET A 55 8.50 3.57 -21.84
C MET A 55 8.70 4.97 -22.46
N PRO A 56 7.88 5.96 -22.06
CA PRO A 56 8.10 7.36 -22.46
C PRO A 56 9.52 7.83 -22.08
N GLU A 57 10.10 8.68 -22.91
CA GLU A 57 11.48 9.17 -22.75
C GLU A 57 11.74 9.78 -21.38
N GLY A 58 10.79 10.59 -20.86
CA GLY A 58 10.88 11.18 -19.52
C GLY A 58 10.91 10.15 -18.39
N ALA A 59 10.20 9.03 -18.55
CA ALA A 59 10.21 7.95 -17.57
C ALA A 59 11.55 7.20 -17.56
N VAL A 60 12.12 6.95 -18.74
CA VAL A 60 13.45 6.34 -18.90
C VAL A 60 14.52 7.24 -18.32
N ALA A 61 14.47 8.55 -18.61
CA ALA A 61 15.42 9.53 -18.09
C ALA A 61 15.37 9.60 -16.56
N PHE A 62 14.18 9.62 -15.97
CA PHE A 62 13.98 9.63 -14.51
C PHE A 62 14.53 8.35 -13.86
N ALA A 63 14.15 7.17 -14.36
CA ALA A 63 14.66 5.91 -13.83
C ALA A 63 16.19 5.79 -13.97
N GLY A 64 16.74 6.21 -15.11
CA GLY A 64 18.17 6.26 -15.34
C GLY A 64 18.90 7.22 -14.39
N ALA A 65 18.30 8.37 -14.06
CA ALA A 65 18.86 9.31 -13.08
C ALA A 65 18.89 8.68 -11.67
N LEU A 66 17.84 7.97 -11.25
CA LEU A 66 17.83 7.25 -9.98
C LEU A 66 18.92 6.18 -9.91
N MET A 67 19.09 5.42 -10.99
CA MET A 67 20.15 4.39 -11.07
C MET A 67 21.56 5.01 -11.01
N LYS A 68 21.77 6.13 -11.70
CA LYS A 68 23.08 6.83 -11.72
C LYS A 68 23.52 7.35 -10.37
N THR A 69 22.61 7.58 -9.42
CA THR A 69 22.98 7.95 -8.05
C THR A 69 23.73 6.85 -7.31
N GLY A 70 23.59 5.59 -7.73
CA GLY A 70 24.18 4.40 -7.13
C GLY A 70 23.46 3.92 -5.83
N TYR A 71 22.75 4.78 -5.14
CA TYR A 71 22.10 4.45 -3.86
C TYR A 71 20.57 4.57 -3.87
N MET A 72 19.99 5.48 -4.67
CA MET A 72 18.55 5.77 -4.61
C MET A 72 17.70 4.58 -5.03
N PHE A 73 18.10 3.89 -6.10
CA PHE A 73 17.36 2.71 -6.57
C PHE A 73 17.37 1.57 -5.51
N PRO A 74 18.53 1.14 -4.98
CA PRO A 74 18.56 0.16 -3.88
C PRO A 74 17.80 0.60 -2.63
N LEU A 75 17.82 1.90 -2.30
CA LEU A 75 17.10 2.43 -1.14
C LEU A 75 15.58 2.30 -1.34
N VAL A 76 15.06 2.69 -2.49
CA VAL A 76 13.61 2.58 -2.79
C VAL A 76 13.17 1.12 -2.82
N MET A 77 13.91 0.25 -3.52
CA MET A 77 13.57 -1.18 -3.62
C MET A 77 13.72 -1.90 -2.30
N GLY A 78 14.76 -1.59 -1.52
CA GLY A 78 14.98 -2.12 -0.18
C GLY A 78 13.87 -1.72 0.79
N THR A 79 13.45 -0.45 0.76
CA THR A 79 12.32 0.02 1.58
C THR A 79 11.02 -0.72 1.21
N GLN A 80 10.73 -0.89 -0.08
CA GLN A 80 9.56 -1.65 -0.54
C GLN A 80 9.62 -3.10 -0.03
N LEU A 81 10.76 -3.77 -0.11
CA LEU A 81 10.96 -5.14 0.34
C LEU A 81 10.73 -5.27 1.85
N ILE A 82 11.31 -4.36 2.65
CA ILE A 82 11.13 -4.32 4.11
C ILE A 82 9.66 -4.09 4.45
N VAL A 83 9.03 -3.07 3.87
CA VAL A 83 7.62 -2.76 4.11
C VAL A 83 6.72 -3.92 3.70
N GLY A 84 6.92 -4.49 2.53
CA GLY A 84 6.19 -5.67 2.07
C GLY A 84 6.29 -6.82 3.07
N THR A 85 7.48 -7.10 3.58
CA THR A 85 7.72 -8.12 4.61
C THR A 85 6.97 -7.81 5.91
N LEU A 86 7.06 -6.57 6.41
CA LEU A 86 6.38 -6.15 7.65
C LEU A 86 4.86 -6.26 7.54
N LEU A 87 4.30 -5.86 6.40
CA LEU A 87 2.87 -5.96 6.13
C LEU A 87 2.42 -7.43 6.06
N LEU A 88 3.17 -8.31 5.41
CA LEU A 88 2.85 -9.74 5.32
C LEU A 88 2.92 -10.42 6.70
N LEU A 89 3.92 -10.12 7.49
CA LEU A 89 4.08 -10.64 8.84
C LEU A 89 3.11 -10.02 9.86
N ASN A 90 2.32 -9.01 9.47
CA ASN A 90 1.48 -8.25 10.38
C ASN A 90 2.25 -7.62 11.55
N ARG A 91 3.47 -7.15 11.28
CA ARG A 91 4.36 -6.55 12.28
C ARG A 91 4.60 -5.08 11.93
N PHE A 92 4.54 -4.22 12.95
CA PHE A 92 4.81 -2.78 12.80
C PHE A 92 4.02 -2.12 11.66
N VAL A 93 2.76 -2.52 11.44
CA VAL A 93 1.93 -2.07 10.31
C VAL A 93 1.88 -0.54 10.18
N PRO A 94 1.64 0.26 11.25
CA PRO A 94 1.63 1.70 11.13
C PRO A 94 2.98 2.29 10.71
N LEU A 95 4.09 1.72 11.19
CA LEU A 95 5.43 2.14 10.77
C LEU A 95 5.68 1.81 9.29
N ALA A 96 5.28 0.61 8.86
CA ALA A 96 5.40 0.19 7.47
C ALA A 96 4.63 1.14 6.52
N LEU A 97 3.38 1.50 6.87
CA LEU A 97 2.58 2.46 6.11
C LEU A 97 3.24 3.86 6.08
N ALA A 98 3.74 4.34 7.23
CA ALA A 98 4.43 5.63 7.27
C ALA A 98 5.72 5.65 6.41
N LEU A 99 6.47 4.55 6.37
CA LEU A 99 7.68 4.43 5.57
C LEU A 99 7.41 4.37 4.07
N ILE A 100 6.31 3.73 3.66
CA ILE A 100 6.00 3.57 2.23
C ILE A 100 5.26 4.78 1.66
N ALA A 101 4.60 5.59 2.47
CA ALA A 101 3.82 6.73 2.02
C ALA A 101 4.56 7.68 1.07
N PRO A 102 5.80 8.14 1.34
CA PRO A 102 6.55 8.99 0.40
C PRO A 102 6.87 8.28 -0.92
N ILE A 103 7.11 6.96 -0.89
CA ILE A 103 7.36 6.17 -2.10
C ILE A 103 6.08 6.07 -2.92
N ILE A 104 4.91 5.89 -2.29
CA ILE A 104 3.61 5.88 -2.99
C ILE A 104 3.33 7.23 -3.65
N VAL A 105 3.62 8.34 -2.98
CA VAL A 105 3.54 9.67 -3.60
C VAL A 105 4.44 9.73 -4.85
N GLY A 106 5.67 9.22 -4.76
CA GLY A 106 6.58 9.11 -5.90
C GLY A 106 6.01 8.24 -7.04
N ILE A 107 5.42 7.09 -6.71
CA ILE A 107 4.77 6.19 -7.70
C ILE A 107 3.61 6.90 -8.40
N VAL A 108 2.75 7.57 -7.63
CA VAL A 108 1.60 8.30 -8.19
C VAL A 108 2.04 9.42 -9.10
N THR A 109 2.95 10.27 -8.67
CA THR A 109 3.47 11.39 -9.46
C THR A 109 4.21 10.91 -10.71
N PHE A 110 5.01 9.85 -10.61
CA PHE A 110 5.66 9.22 -11.76
C PHE A 110 4.64 8.77 -12.82
N HIS A 111 3.57 8.08 -12.41
CA HIS A 111 2.56 7.61 -13.35
C HIS A 111 1.63 8.71 -13.86
N VAL A 112 1.42 9.76 -13.09
CA VAL A 112 0.62 10.91 -13.56
C VAL A 112 1.37 11.71 -14.63
N PHE A 113 2.65 11.97 -14.42
CA PHE A 113 3.41 12.90 -15.25
C PHE A 113 4.31 12.23 -16.31
N LEU A 114 4.88 11.06 -16.00
CA LEU A 114 5.91 10.44 -16.84
C LEU A 114 5.45 9.14 -17.52
N ALA A 115 4.64 8.31 -16.88
CA ALA A 115 4.24 7.00 -17.42
C ALA A 115 2.73 6.76 -17.29
N PRO A 116 1.86 7.43 -18.08
CA PRO A 116 0.42 7.36 -17.95
C PRO A 116 -0.20 5.95 -18.05
N SER A 117 0.47 5.02 -18.69
CA SER A 117 0.03 3.64 -18.86
C SER A 117 -0.11 2.87 -17.52
N GLY A 118 0.66 3.24 -16.50
CA GLY A 118 0.63 2.62 -15.17
C GLY A 118 -0.32 3.24 -14.15
N LYS A 119 -1.12 4.25 -14.53
CA LYS A 119 -2.02 4.97 -13.61
C LYS A 119 -2.95 4.06 -12.81
N GLY A 120 -3.46 2.99 -13.41
CA GLY A 120 -4.35 2.06 -12.73
C GLY A 120 -3.70 1.42 -11.50
N MET A 121 -2.46 0.96 -11.64
CA MET A 121 -1.69 0.38 -10.53
C MET A 121 -1.39 1.43 -9.44
N ALA A 122 -1.00 2.63 -9.84
CA ALA A 122 -0.72 3.74 -8.92
C ALA A 122 -1.95 4.11 -8.09
N VAL A 123 -3.15 4.14 -8.70
CA VAL A 123 -4.41 4.39 -8.01
C VAL A 123 -4.73 3.26 -7.02
N VAL A 124 -4.55 2.00 -7.41
CA VAL A 124 -4.79 0.85 -6.52
C VAL A 124 -3.91 0.95 -5.28
N VAL A 125 -2.61 1.20 -5.45
CA VAL A 125 -1.66 1.33 -4.33
C VAL A 125 -2.04 2.50 -3.42
N LEU A 126 -2.39 3.65 -3.98
CA LEU A 126 -2.82 4.83 -3.23
C LEU A 126 -4.10 4.54 -2.41
N VAL A 127 -5.10 3.91 -3.02
CA VAL A 127 -6.35 3.56 -2.34
C VAL A 127 -6.11 2.56 -1.20
N LEU A 128 -5.26 1.55 -1.43
CA LEU A 128 -4.89 0.59 -0.38
C LEU A 128 -4.18 1.28 0.78
N GLU A 129 -3.25 2.20 0.50
CA GLU A 129 -2.55 2.97 1.52
C GLU A 129 -3.52 3.80 2.37
N LEU A 130 -4.36 4.61 1.72
CA LEU A 130 -5.34 5.46 2.41
C LEU A 130 -6.34 4.63 3.23
N TYR A 131 -6.79 3.51 2.67
CA TYR A 131 -7.69 2.61 3.36
C TYR A 131 -7.02 1.99 4.60
N LEU A 132 -5.79 1.49 4.49
CA LEU A 132 -5.06 0.91 5.60
C LEU A 132 -4.70 1.96 6.66
N ALA A 133 -4.26 3.15 6.25
CA ALA A 133 -4.03 4.26 7.16
C ALA A 133 -5.29 4.61 7.97
N TRP A 134 -6.46 4.63 7.31
CA TRP A 134 -7.73 4.82 7.99
C TRP A 134 -8.10 3.66 8.92
N ALA A 135 -7.91 2.41 8.48
CA ALA A 135 -8.20 1.22 9.27
C ALA A 135 -7.33 1.14 10.54
N TYR A 136 -6.06 1.52 10.43
CA TYR A 136 -5.09 1.54 11.55
C TYR A 136 -4.96 2.91 12.23
N ARG A 137 -5.86 3.88 11.97
CA ARG A 137 -5.78 5.27 12.45
C ARG A 137 -5.55 5.42 13.95
N ASN A 138 -6.07 4.51 14.77
CA ASN A 138 -5.89 4.57 16.21
C ASN A 138 -4.42 4.36 16.63
N ALA A 139 -3.67 3.59 15.86
CA ALA A 139 -2.24 3.36 16.09
C ALA A 139 -1.37 4.57 15.67
N PHE A 140 -1.88 5.43 14.78
CA PHE A 140 -1.20 6.67 14.39
C PHE A 140 -1.44 7.83 15.36
N ARG A 141 -2.49 7.78 16.18
CA ARG A 141 -2.81 8.86 17.14
C ARG A 141 -1.64 9.29 18.03
N PRO A 142 -0.85 8.38 18.63
CA PRO A 142 0.30 8.78 19.44
C PRO A 142 1.39 9.49 18.62
N MET A 143 1.57 9.10 17.35
CA MET A 143 2.55 9.70 16.43
C MET A 143 2.16 11.12 15.99
N LEU A 144 0.86 11.43 16.00
CA LEU A 144 0.30 12.72 15.63
C LEU A 144 0.13 13.66 16.84
N ALA A 145 0.55 13.25 18.03
CA ALA A 145 0.50 14.10 19.21
C ALA A 145 1.45 15.30 19.05
N MET A 146 0.90 16.54 19.21
CA MET A 146 1.67 17.78 19.06
C MET A 146 2.79 17.92 20.10
N ARG A 147 2.70 17.24 21.23
CA ARG A 147 3.71 17.21 22.30
C ARG A 147 3.84 15.80 22.84
N THR A 148 5.03 15.25 22.77
CA THR A 148 5.37 13.97 23.39
C THR A 148 6.44 14.25 24.44
N PRO A 149 6.22 13.97 25.75
CA PRO A 149 7.26 14.11 26.76
C PRO A 149 8.41 13.16 26.42
N ALA A 150 9.63 13.68 26.44
CA ALA A 150 10.83 12.86 26.33
C ALA A 150 11.01 12.08 27.65
N GLY A 151 11.04 10.75 27.59
CA GLY A 151 11.16 9.87 28.75
C GLY A 151 9.79 9.54 29.35
N GLY A 152 9.23 8.40 28.92
CA GLY A 152 8.11 7.77 29.62
C GLY A 152 8.60 7.19 30.95
N THR A 153 7.99 7.61 32.03
CA THR A 153 7.98 6.87 33.29
C THR A 153 6.92 5.81 33.24
#